data_28e3276a04dca67938919f92676e8dd4
#
_entry.id   28e3276a04dca67938919f92676e8dd4
#
_cell.length_a   1.000
_cell.length_b   1.000
_cell.length_c   1.000
_cell.angle_alpha   90.00
_cell.angle_beta   90.00
_cell.angle_gamma   90.00
#
_symmetry.space_group_name_H-M   'P 1'
#
loop_
_entity.id
_entity.type
_entity.pdbx_description
1 polymer ?
#
loop_
_entity_poly.entity_id
_entity_poly.type
_entity_poly.pdbx_seq_one_letter_code
_entity_poly.pdbx_strand_id
1 'polypeptide(L)'
;NGALALARLAVPDGATEEQVEKVFRNFKGLYGEFGLSLTSEFEGMTETLKELHARGKKLGIMSNKFEGGVKDVEAKFFPGLFDVSHGETDTIPRKPDPDGLLLCAREMGLEPARCAYFGDSHTDLIAAHNAGMLAVGVTWGYQPLETLKTGSPDVLIDAPVDILQFA
;
A
#
# COMPACT_ATOMS: atom_id res chain seq x y z
N ASN A 1 -2.63 12.44 -6.50
CA ASN A 1 -1.41 11.75 -6.09
C ASN A 1 -1.19 10.55 -7.00
N GLY A 2 0.04 10.06 -7.19
CA GLY A 2 0.44 8.98 -8.05
C GLY A 2 1.57 9.36 -8.97
N ALA A 3 2.12 8.39 -9.71
CA ALA A 3 3.29 8.61 -10.55
C ALA A 3 3.06 9.71 -11.61
N LEU A 4 1.85 9.79 -12.17
CA LEU A 4 1.50 10.88 -13.11
C LEU A 4 1.42 12.25 -12.40
N ALA A 5 0.88 12.31 -11.18
CA ALA A 5 0.84 13.54 -10.39
C ALA A 5 2.25 13.98 -9.98
N LEU A 6 3.14 13.03 -9.63
CA LEU A 6 4.56 13.32 -9.39
C LEU A 6 5.24 13.87 -10.64
N ALA A 7 4.95 13.30 -11.81
CA ALA A 7 5.47 13.82 -13.09
C ALA A 7 5.01 15.26 -13.36
N ARG A 8 3.73 15.59 -13.05
CA ARG A 8 3.21 16.96 -13.15
C ARG A 8 3.91 17.94 -12.23
N LEU A 9 4.25 17.52 -11.02
CA LEU A 9 4.99 18.35 -10.05
C LEU A 9 6.49 18.47 -10.40
N ALA A 10 7.02 17.58 -11.21
CA ALA A 10 8.43 17.56 -11.62
C ALA A 10 8.73 18.36 -12.90
N VAL A 11 7.71 18.90 -13.55
CA VAL A 11 7.89 19.78 -14.74
C VAL A 11 7.69 21.24 -14.35
N PRO A 12 8.28 22.20 -15.12
CA PRO A 12 8.05 23.62 -14.90
C PRO A 12 6.57 24.02 -15.07
N ASP A 13 6.17 25.12 -14.43
CA ASP A 13 4.85 25.72 -14.66
C ASP A 13 4.65 26.04 -16.15
N GLY A 14 3.49 25.65 -16.68
CA GLY A 14 3.16 25.83 -18.10
C GLY A 14 3.67 24.72 -19.03
N ALA A 15 4.23 23.64 -18.50
CA ALA A 15 4.60 22.47 -19.30
C ALA A 15 3.38 21.86 -20.01
N THR A 16 3.59 21.36 -21.24
CA THR A 16 2.55 20.69 -22.01
C THR A 16 2.28 19.27 -21.48
N GLU A 17 1.09 18.72 -21.76
CA GLU A 17 0.76 17.33 -21.42
C GLU A 17 1.76 16.33 -22.02
N GLU A 18 2.27 16.59 -23.23
CA GLU A 18 3.30 15.76 -23.85
C GLU A 18 4.61 15.72 -23.04
N GLN A 19 5.00 16.87 -22.46
CA GLN A 19 6.17 16.95 -21.57
C GLN A 19 5.93 16.19 -20.26
N VAL A 20 4.74 16.31 -19.67
CA VAL A 20 4.34 15.54 -18.48
C VAL A 20 4.38 14.04 -18.76
N GLU A 21 3.80 13.60 -19.88
CA GLU A 21 3.80 12.19 -20.27
C GLU A 21 5.21 11.65 -20.53
N LYS A 22 6.09 12.46 -21.13
CA LYS A 22 7.50 12.09 -21.33
C LYS A 22 8.20 11.86 -19.99
N VAL A 23 8.02 12.76 -19.03
CA VAL A 23 8.58 12.62 -17.67
C VAL A 23 8.00 11.38 -16.98
N PHE A 24 6.70 11.15 -17.11
CA PHE A 24 6.04 9.98 -16.54
C PHE A 24 6.58 8.65 -17.12
N ARG A 25 6.74 8.55 -18.43
CA ARG A 25 7.34 7.36 -19.08
C ARG A 25 8.77 7.12 -18.62
N ASN A 26 9.58 8.18 -18.58
CA ASN A 26 10.96 8.09 -18.10
C ASN A 26 11.02 7.66 -16.64
N PHE A 27 10.15 8.21 -15.79
CA PHE A 27 10.05 7.81 -14.39
C PHE A 27 9.73 6.31 -14.24
N LYS A 28 8.75 5.79 -15.01
CA LYS A 28 8.42 4.35 -14.97
C LYS A 28 9.59 3.47 -15.40
N GLY A 29 10.33 3.86 -16.45
CA GLY A 29 11.50 3.12 -16.90
C GLY A 29 12.63 3.09 -15.87
N LEU A 30 12.98 4.27 -15.33
CA LEU A 30 14.01 4.38 -14.28
C LEU A 30 13.58 3.71 -12.97
N TYR A 31 12.30 3.77 -12.63
CA TYR A 31 11.79 3.09 -11.44
C TYR A 31 11.93 1.57 -11.55
N GLY A 32 11.66 0.97 -12.71
CA GLY A 32 11.86 -0.47 -12.94
C GLY A 32 13.33 -0.89 -12.80
N GLU A 33 14.27 -0.03 -13.20
CA GLU A 33 15.71 -0.33 -13.12
C GLU A 33 16.32 -0.01 -11.75
N PHE A 34 15.96 1.12 -11.15
CA PHE A 34 16.63 1.64 -9.94
C PHE A 34 15.70 1.78 -8.72
N GLY A 35 14.39 1.73 -8.89
CA GLY A 35 13.41 2.10 -7.86
C GLY A 35 13.48 1.28 -6.57
N LEU A 36 14.06 0.08 -6.63
CA LEU A 36 14.26 -0.78 -5.47
C LEU A 36 15.72 -0.89 -5.01
N SER A 37 16.67 -0.16 -5.63
CA SER A 37 18.10 -0.28 -5.34
C SER A 37 18.44 0.17 -3.90
N LEU A 38 17.73 1.20 -3.40
CA LEU A 38 17.89 1.74 -2.04
C LEU A 38 16.68 1.46 -1.15
N THR A 39 15.79 0.54 -1.57
CA THR A 39 14.62 0.15 -0.80
C THR A 39 14.95 -1.05 0.06
N SER A 40 14.54 -1.01 1.33
CA SER A 40 14.57 -2.12 2.27
C SER A 40 13.19 -2.30 2.91
N GLU A 41 12.94 -3.46 3.48
CA GLU A 41 11.80 -3.68 4.35
C GLU A 41 12.01 -2.98 5.72
N PHE A 42 10.92 -2.77 6.44
CA PHE A 42 11.00 -2.40 7.85
C PHE A 42 11.45 -3.61 8.66
N GLU A 43 12.29 -3.36 9.67
CA GLU A 43 12.85 -4.41 10.54
C GLU A 43 11.76 -5.29 11.15
N GLY A 44 11.91 -6.60 11.00
CA GLY A 44 10.97 -7.61 11.52
C GLY A 44 9.71 -7.84 10.66
N MET A 45 9.55 -7.15 9.52
CA MET A 45 8.36 -7.31 8.68
C MET A 45 8.27 -8.70 8.06
N THR A 46 9.34 -9.19 7.46
CA THR A 46 9.36 -10.53 6.83
C THR A 46 9.08 -11.63 7.84
N GLU A 47 9.66 -11.57 9.03
CA GLU A 47 9.43 -12.54 10.11
C GLU A 47 7.96 -12.53 10.56
N THR A 48 7.39 -11.34 10.73
CA THR A 48 5.99 -11.17 11.10
C THR A 48 5.05 -11.75 10.05
N LEU A 49 5.29 -11.46 8.76
CA LEU A 49 4.48 -11.98 7.67
C LEU A 49 4.58 -13.50 7.54
N LYS A 50 5.77 -14.08 7.71
CA LYS A 50 5.97 -15.55 7.73
C LYS A 50 5.20 -16.21 8.87
N GLU A 51 5.21 -15.62 10.06
CA GLU A 51 4.48 -16.12 11.21
C GLU A 51 2.95 -16.07 10.98
N LEU A 52 2.43 -14.96 10.41
CA LEU A 52 1.02 -14.85 10.04
C LEU A 52 0.62 -15.94 9.01
N HIS A 53 1.46 -16.12 7.99
CA HIS A 53 1.25 -17.16 6.98
C HIS A 53 1.27 -18.56 7.61
N ALA A 54 2.20 -18.84 8.51
CA ALA A 54 2.29 -20.12 9.25
C ALA A 54 1.05 -20.38 10.13
N ARG A 55 0.41 -19.32 10.64
CA ARG A 55 -0.87 -19.38 11.37
C ARG A 55 -2.09 -19.51 10.45
N GLY A 56 -1.89 -19.65 9.15
CA GLY A 56 -2.95 -19.80 8.16
C GLY A 56 -3.75 -18.51 7.90
N LYS A 57 -3.18 -17.33 8.20
CA LYS A 57 -3.82 -16.05 7.88
C LYS A 57 -3.66 -15.74 6.41
N LYS A 58 -4.70 -15.17 5.82
CA LYS A 58 -4.67 -14.66 4.45
C LYS A 58 -4.04 -13.27 4.45
N LEU A 59 -3.11 -13.05 3.52
CA LEU A 59 -2.36 -11.80 3.41
C LEU A 59 -2.61 -11.14 2.07
N GLY A 60 -2.91 -9.85 2.07
CA GLY A 60 -3.16 -9.06 0.87
C GLY A 60 -2.41 -7.74 0.87
N ILE A 61 -2.02 -7.27 -0.31
CA ILE A 61 -1.47 -5.93 -0.53
C ILE A 61 -2.47 -5.12 -1.34
N MET A 62 -2.79 -3.90 -0.88
CA MET A 62 -3.44 -2.86 -1.68
C MET A 62 -2.68 -1.54 -1.54
N SER A 63 -2.20 -1.01 -2.66
CA SER A 63 -1.34 0.18 -2.66
C SER A 63 -1.80 1.21 -3.70
N ASN A 64 -1.59 2.51 -3.40
CA ASN A 64 -1.70 3.59 -4.40
C ASN A 64 -0.47 3.69 -5.32
N LYS A 65 0.50 2.79 -5.17
CA LYS A 65 1.59 2.58 -6.13
C LYS A 65 1.03 1.88 -7.37
N PHE A 66 1.59 2.16 -8.56
CA PHE A 66 1.18 1.45 -9.78
C PHE A 66 1.42 -0.07 -9.65
N GLU A 67 0.56 -0.86 -10.28
CA GLU A 67 0.51 -2.33 -10.15
C GLU A 67 1.88 -3.01 -10.32
N GLY A 68 2.61 -2.70 -11.41
CA GLY A 68 3.95 -3.27 -11.64
C GLY A 68 4.93 -3.00 -10.50
N GLY A 69 4.91 -1.78 -9.94
CA GLY A 69 5.77 -1.44 -8.82
C GLY A 69 5.40 -2.16 -7.50
N VAL A 70 4.14 -2.56 -7.32
CA VAL A 70 3.73 -3.42 -6.19
C VAL A 70 4.26 -4.82 -6.39
N LYS A 71 4.11 -5.39 -7.59
CA LYS A 71 4.62 -6.72 -7.92
C LYS A 71 6.15 -6.83 -7.79
N ASP A 72 6.88 -5.78 -8.18
CA ASP A 72 8.34 -5.73 -8.04
C ASP A 72 8.77 -5.76 -6.56
N VAL A 73 8.08 -5.00 -5.69
CA VAL A 73 8.31 -5.00 -4.23
C VAL A 73 8.00 -6.36 -3.64
N GLU A 74 6.84 -6.94 -3.95
CA GLU A 74 6.44 -8.26 -3.48
C GLU A 74 7.45 -9.33 -3.88
N ALA A 75 7.81 -9.40 -5.16
CA ALA A 75 8.74 -10.39 -5.68
C ALA A 75 10.14 -10.30 -5.05
N LYS A 76 10.59 -9.07 -4.75
CA LYS A 76 11.92 -8.84 -4.17
C LYS A 76 11.98 -9.14 -2.68
N PHE A 77 11.01 -8.67 -1.90
CA PHE A 77 11.09 -8.70 -0.44
C PHE A 77 10.23 -9.77 0.22
N PHE A 78 9.11 -10.15 -0.42
CA PHE A 78 8.08 -10.99 0.20
C PHE A 78 7.62 -12.13 -0.71
N PRO A 79 8.53 -12.85 -1.42
CA PRO A 79 8.13 -13.83 -2.43
C PRO A 79 7.25 -14.92 -1.83
N GLY A 80 6.02 -15.05 -2.38
CA GLY A 80 5.07 -16.11 -2.01
C GLY A 80 4.41 -15.96 -0.65
N LEU A 81 4.50 -14.80 0.01
CA LEU A 81 3.86 -14.56 1.30
C LEU A 81 2.43 -14.01 1.18
N PHE A 82 2.08 -13.39 0.05
CA PHE A 82 0.77 -12.80 -0.14
C PHE A 82 -0.14 -13.65 -1.04
N ASP A 83 -1.40 -13.78 -0.64
CA ASP A 83 -2.44 -14.47 -1.43
C ASP A 83 -2.91 -13.59 -2.58
N VAL A 84 -2.96 -12.27 -2.38
CA VAL A 84 -3.36 -11.27 -3.38
C VAL A 84 -2.50 -10.01 -3.24
N SER A 85 -2.22 -9.33 -4.36
CA SER A 85 -1.57 -8.03 -4.31
C SER A 85 -2.03 -7.16 -5.48
N HIS A 86 -2.43 -5.92 -5.17
CA HIS A 86 -2.90 -4.94 -6.13
C HIS A 86 -2.27 -3.58 -5.90
N GLY A 87 -1.99 -2.91 -7.01
CA GLY A 87 -1.61 -1.51 -7.08
C GLY A 87 -2.69 -0.68 -7.77
N GLU A 88 -2.38 0.59 -8.04
CA GLU A 88 -3.22 1.46 -8.86
C GLU A 88 -3.27 0.97 -10.30
N THR A 89 -4.49 0.90 -10.85
CA THR A 89 -4.77 0.66 -12.28
C THR A 89 -5.88 1.60 -12.73
N ASP A 90 -6.20 1.59 -14.04
CA ASP A 90 -7.32 2.37 -14.59
C ASP A 90 -8.70 1.87 -14.08
N THR A 91 -8.75 0.66 -13.53
CA THR A 91 -9.99 0.01 -13.06
C THR A 91 -10.07 -0.13 -11.54
N ILE A 92 -8.97 0.08 -10.81
CA ILE A 92 -8.93 0.04 -9.34
C ILE A 92 -8.72 1.48 -8.85
N PRO A 93 -9.75 2.10 -8.26
CA PRO A 93 -9.64 3.45 -7.72
C PRO A 93 -8.60 3.52 -6.60
N ARG A 94 -8.06 4.72 -6.44
CA ARG A 94 -7.07 4.97 -5.38
C ARG A 94 -7.73 5.13 -4.02
N LYS A 95 -7.06 4.67 -2.96
CA LYS A 95 -7.43 5.03 -1.59
C LYS A 95 -7.51 6.56 -1.45
N PRO A 96 -8.53 7.12 -0.81
CA PRO A 96 -9.39 6.49 0.19
C PRO A 96 -10.64 5.75 -0.36
N ASP A 97 -10.74 5.53 -1.67
CA ASP A 97 -11.79 4.67 -2.23
C ASP A 97 -11.62 3.24 -1.73
N PRO A 98 -12.70 2.54 -1.28
CA PRO A 98 -12.61 1.21 -0.69
C PRO A 98 -12.48 0.06 -1.71
N ASP A 99 -12.74 0.29 -2.99
CA ASP A 99 -12.93 -0.77 -3.98
C ASP A 99 -11.72 -1.72 -4.09
N GLY A 100 -10.49 -1.18 -3.98
CA GLY A 100 -9.29 -1.99 -3.99
C GLY A 100 -9.18 -2.94 -2.77
N LEU A 101 -9.58 -2.47 -1.58
CA LEU A 101 -9.59 -3.29 -0.37
C LEU A 101 -10.69 -4.36 -0.46
N LEU A 102 -11.87 -4.00 -0.95
CA LEU A 102 -12.99 -4.92 -1.17
C LEU A 102 -12.65 -5.98 -2.23
N LEU A 103 -11.89 -5.60 -3.27
CA LEU A 103 -11.36 -6.54 -4.27
C LEU A 103 -10.44 -7.58 -3.60
N CYS A 104 -9.46 -7.14 -2.81
CA CYS A 104 -8.56 -8.03 -2.08
C CYS A 104 -9.34 -9.00 -1.17
N ALA A 105 -10.28 -8.51 -0.37
CA ALA A 105 -11.09 -9.34 0.52
C ALA A 105 -11.89 -10.39 -0.27
N ARG A 106 -12.53 -9.99 -1.37
CA ARG A 106 -13.29 -10.89 -2.26
C ARG A 106 -12.42 -11.99 -2.87
N GLU A 107 -11.24 -11.65 -3.37
CA GLU A 107 -10.31 -12.62 -3.97
C GLU A 107 -9.76 -13.61 -2.94
N MET A 108 -9.58 -13.17 -1.70
CA MET A 108 -9.20 -14.04 -0.58
C MET A 108 -10.39 -14.86 -0.02
N GLY A 109 -11.62 -14.60 -0.48
CA GLY A 109 -12.83 -15.26 0.03
C GLY A 109 -13.21 -14.85 1.45
N LEU A 110 -12.93 -13.58 1.84
CA LEU A 110 -13.14 -13.06 3.18
C LEU A 110 -14.23 -11.98 3.19
N GLU A 111 -14.98 -11.93 4.29
CA GLU A 111 -15.87 -10.80 4.58
C GLU A 111 -15.04 -9.61 5.09
N PRO A 112 -15.28 -8.38 4.62
CA PRO A 112 -14.52 -7.19 5.03
C PRO A 112 -14.45 -7.00 6.55
N ALA A 113 -15.55 -7.23 7.26
CA ALA A 113 -15.62 -7.12 8.73
C ALA A 113 -14.69 -8.09 9.49
N ARG A 114 -14.11 -9.08 8.80
CA ARG A 114 -13.11 -10.01 9.34
C ARG A 114 -11.69 -9.67 8.94
N CYS A 115 -11.49 -8.55 8.26
CA CYS A 115 -10.20 -8.09 7.78
C CYS A 115 -9.72 -6.90 8.61
N ALA A 116 -8.42 -6.83 8.83
CA ALA A 116 -7.73 -5.65 9.33
C ALA A 116 -6.87 -5.06 8.20
N TYR A 117 -6.93 -3.76 8.01
CA TYR A 117 -6.06 -3.05 7.07
C TYR A 117 -5.05 -2.20 7.81
N PHE A 118 -3.77 -2.45 7.53
CA PHE A 118 -2.63 -1.79 8.16
C PHE A 118 -2.11 -0.71 7.22
N GLY A 119 -2.09 0.53 7.69
CA GLY A 119 -1.66 1.66 6.85
C GLY A 119 -0.94 2.75 7.63
N ASP A 120 -0.02 3.43 6.94
CA ASP A 120 0.79 4.52 7.48
C ASP A 120 0.29 5.91 7.07
N SER A 121 -0.87 5.98 6.39
CA SER A 121 -1.46 7.24 5.96
C SER A 121 -2.93 7.37 6.37
N HIS A 122 -3.39 8.60 6.56
CA HIS A 122 -4.81 8.87 6.84
C HIS A 122 -5.74 8.34 5.75
N THR A 123 -5.29 8.34 4.48
CA THR A 123 -6.06 7.78 3.36
C THR A 123 -6.23 6.27 3.45
N ASP A 124 -5.28 5.56 4.06
CA ASP A 124 -5.36 4.13 4.32
C ASP A 124 -6.46 3.81 5.32
N LEU A 125 -6.49 4.56 6.41
CA LEU A 125 -7.46 4.38 7.49
C LEU A 125 -8.88 4.72 7.03
N ILE A 126 -9.03 5.81 6.28
CA ILE A 126 -10.33 6.16 5.67
C ILE A 126 -10.79 5.06 4.71
N ALA A 127 -9.89 4.51 3.87
CA ALA A 127 -10.24 3.41 2.98
C ALA A 127 -10.68 2.16 3.74
N ALA A 128 -10.00 1.82 4.85
CA ALA A 128 -10.37 0.70 5.71
C ALA A 128 -11.78 0.88 6.29
N HIS A 129 -12.09 2.04 6.84
CA HIS A 129 -13.44 2.35 7.33
C HIS A 129 -14.50 2.29 6.24
N ASN A 130 -14.22 2.88 5.06
CA ASN A 130 -15.12 2.83 3.92
C ASN A 130 -15.37 1.40 3.43
N ALA A 131 -14.39 0.50 3.59
CA ALA A 131 -14.52 -0.92 3.26
C ALA A 131 -15.18 -1.75 4.38
N GLY A 132 -15.42 -1.19 5.56
CA GLY A 132 -15.93 -1.92 6.72
C GLY A 132 -14.90 -2.86 7.36
N MET A 133 -13.62 -2.54 7.22
CA MET A 133 -12.50 -3.27 7.82
C MET A 133 -12.00 -2.57 9.10
N LEU A 134 -11.30 -3.31 9.97
CA LEU A 134 -10.58 -2.72 11.09
C LEU A 134 -9.42 -1.85 10.56
N ALA A 135 -9.40 -0.57 10.94
CA ALA A 135 -8.39 0.39 10.53
C ALA A 135 -7.24 0.45 11.53
N VAL A 136 -6.10 -0.13 11.18
CA VAL A 136 -4.91 -0.18 12.04
C VAL A 136 -3.85 0.80 11.50
N GLY A 137 -3.59 1.85 12.26
CA GLY A 137 -2.52 2.81 11.96
C GLY A 137 -1.17 2.29 12.42
N VAL A 138 -0.16 2.36 11.55
CA VAL A 138 1.23 1.97 11.86
C VAL A 138 2.09 3.22 11.99
N THR A 139 2.85 3.34 13.11
CA THR A 139 3.59 4.58 13.43
C THR A 139 4.99 4.61 12.83
N TRP A 140 5.51 3.48 12.35
CA TRP A 140 6.83 3.40 11.69
C TRP A 140 6.84 3.84 10.22
N GLY A 141 5.70 4.27 9.67
CA GLY A 141 5.57 4.69 8.29
C GLY A 141 6.02 6.13 8.03
N TYR A 142 5.59 6.70 6.89
CA TYR A 142 6.08 7.99 6.41
C TYR A 142 5.28 9.19 6.88
N GLN A 143 3.99 9.02 7.26
CA GLN A 143 3.21 10.15 7.74
C GLN A 143 3.47 10.46 9.21
N PRO A 144 3.56 11.77 9.56
CA PRO A 144 3.58 12.16 10.97
C PRO A 144 2.34 11.64 11.71
N LEU A 145 2.52 11.22 12.97
CA LEU A 145 1.46 10.64 13.79
C LEU A 145 0.19 11.50 13.86
N GLU A 146 0.35 12.81 13.96
CA GLU A 146 -0.80 13.74 14.02
C GLU A 146 -1.59 13.76 12.71
N THR A 147 -0.93 13.59 11.55
CA THR A 147 -1.60 13.46 10.27
C THR A 147 -2.26 12.07 10.14
N LEU A 148 -1.59 11.01 10.56
CA LEU A 148 -2.13 9.65 10.57
C LEU A 148 -3.43 9.60 11.39
N LYS A 149 -3.45 10.21 12.58
CA LYS A 149 -4.63 10.26 13.46
C LYS A 149 -5.86 10.94 12.82
N THR A 150 -5.68 11.81 11.83
CA THR A 150 -6.84 12.41 11.12
C THR A 150 -7.67 11.38 10.35
N GLY A 151 -7.11 10.20 10.05
CA GLY A 151 -7.83 9.06 9.49
C GLY A 151 -8.60 8.23 10.53
N SER A 152 -8.57 8.62 11.81
CA SER A 152 -9.30 7.98 12.92
C SER A 152 -8.98 6.49 13.09
N PRO A 153 -7.72 6.09 13.32
CA PRO A 153 -7.38 4.67 13.51
C PRO A 153 -8.17 4.04 14.66
N ASP A 154 -8.69 2.82 14.47
CA ASP A 154 -9.29 2.04 15.54
C ASP A 154 -8.22 1.57 16.54
N VAL A 155 -7.02 1.25 16.01
CA VAL A 155 -5.84 0.84 16.78
C VAL A 155 -4.60 1.49 16.18
N LEU A 156 -3.64 1.86 17.04
CA LEU A 156 -2.28 2.24 16.65
C LEU A 156 -1.30 1.17 17.13
N ILE A 157 -0.32 0.83 16.29
CA ILE A 157 0.77 -0.10 16.63
C ILE A 157 2.11 0.51 16.22
N ASP A 158 3.16 0.14 16.96
CA ASP A 158 4.47 0.81 16.88
C ASP A 158 5.56 -0.03 16.23
N ALA A 159 5.35 -1.34 16.07
CA ALA A 159 6.31 -2.24 15.44
C ALA A 159 5.63 -3.32 14.58
N PRO A 160 6.28 -3.85 13.52
CA PRO A 160 5.72 -4.90 12.69
C PRO A 160 5.26 -6.14 13.48
N VAL A 161 5.96 -6.53 14.52
CA VAL A 161 5.60 -7.68 15.38
C VAL A 161 4.24 -7.51 16.06
N ASP A 162 3.78 -6.28 16.28
CA ASP A 162 2.49 -6.00 16.91
C ASP A 162 1.31 -6.43 16.02
N ILE A 163 1.55 -6.65 14.71
CA ILE A 163 0.54 -7.19 13.78
C ILE A 163 0.06 -8.58 14.26
N LEU A 164 0.91 -9.34 14.94
CA LEU A 164 0.60 -10.68 15.42
C LEU A 164 -0.53 -10.74 16.47
N GLN A 165 -0.88 -9.61 17.10
CA GLN A 165 -2.00 -9.55 18.05
C GLN A 165 -3.38 -9.69 17.37
N PHE A 166 -3.44 -9.52 16.05
CA PHE A 166 -4.67 -9.67 15.26
C PHE A 166 -4.80 -11.08 14.61
N ALA A 167 -3.88 -11.99 14.92
CA ALA A 167 -3.77 -13.30 14.29
C ALA A 167 -4.56 -14.41 14.99
#